data_d08e39885ede48002cd2af718ddc3cab
#
_entry.id   d08e39885ede48002cd2af718ddc3cab
#
_cell.length_a   1.000
_cell.length_b   1.000
_cell.length_c   1.000
_cell.angle_alpha   90.00
_cell.angle_beta   90.00
_cell.angle_gamma   90.00
#
_symmetry.space_group_name_H-M   'P 1'
#
loop_
_entity.id
_entity.type
_entity.pdbx_description
1 polymer ?
#
loop_
_entity_poly.entity_id
_entity_poly.type
_entity_poly.pdbx_seq_one_letter_code
_entity_poly.pdbx_strand_id
1 'polypeptide(L)'
;MRKFALIAALALAATLSLSACNKSQDDQQAAQPTEQAVPKPTNPNDTKAWNAYLGDLVQKNLQGMTASQPFAYLVDAADTDEAKANNDRQLSNVKDTVARGVLPGNLMAFAGANSAKTADLLIAAFQDVKPGSFKDVIVLFIGDKADEQRVTDAIKPSGATFHFVAM
;
A
#
# COMPACT_ATOMS: atom_id res chain seq x y z
N MET A 1 63.98 7.68 26.25
CA MET A 1 65.28 7.94 25.50
C MET A 1 64.86 8.40 24.12
N ARG A 2 65.11 9.66 23.88
CA ARG A 2 65.86 10.22 22.75
C ARG A 2 65.19 10.01 21.38
N LYS A 3 64.98 10.96 20.51
CA LYS A 3 65.29 12.39 20.35
C LYS A 3 64.69 12.82 19.01
N PHE A 4 64.15 14.07 18.94
CA PHE A 4 64.44 15.13 17.96
C PHE A 4 64.55 14.74 16.48
N ALA A 5 64.08 15.50 15.51
CA ALA A 5 64.14 16.88 15.15
C ALA A 5 63.20 17.15 13.99
N LEU A 6 62.39 18.17 13.95
CA LEU A 6 62.61 19.55 13.45
C LEU A 6 63.27 19.65 12.06
N ILE A 7 62.59 20.40 11.19
CA ILE A 7 63.04 21.41 10.21
C ILE A 7 62.09 21.34 8.99
N ALA A 8 61.44 22.33 8.58
CA ALA A 8 61.40 23.73 8.39
C ALA A 8 60.75 24.03 7.04
N ALA A 9 59.87 24.93 7.09
CA ALA A 9 59.31 25.90 6.14
C ALA A 9 59.94 26.02 4.76
N LEU A 10 59.07 26.16 3.73
CA LEU A 10 59.24 27.20 2.72
C LEU A 10 57.88 27.61 2.14
N ALA A 11 57.56 28.85 2.33
CA ALA A 11 56.46 29.59 1.74
C ALA A 11 56.81 29.92 0.27
N LEU A 12 55.87 29.80 -0.63
CA LEU A 12 55.84 30.62 -1.83
C LEU A 12 54.40 30.98 -2.17
N ALA A 13 54.17 32.27 -2.09
CA ALA A 13 53.00 32.94 -2.55
C ALA A 13 53.00 33.07 -4.07
N ALA A 14 51.85 32.80 -4.69
CA ALA A 14 51.52 33.35 -6.02
C ALA A 14 50.02 33.40 -6.22
N THR A 15 49.51 34.60 -6.09
CA THR A 15 48.65 35.38 -6.98
C THR A 15 47.23 34.93 -7.23
N LEU A 16 46.41 35.84 -6.73
CA LEU A 16 44.99 36.10 -7.05
C LEU A 16 44.65 35.98 -8.55
N SER A 17 43.62 35.27 -8.83
CA SER A 17 42.69 35.63 -9.91
C SER A 17 41.26 35.49 -9.37
N LEU A 18 40.71 36.61 -8.97
CA LEU A 18 39.29 36.81 -8.81
C LEU A 18 38.65 36.70 -10.22
N SER A 19 38.02 35.58 -10.49
CA SER A 19 36.96 35.53 -11.50
C SER A 19 35.63 35.52 -10.76
N ALA A 20 35.07 36.70 -10.60
CA ALA A 20 33.69 36.87 -10.26
C ALA A 20 32.81 36.30 -11.37
N CYS A 21 32.33 35.07 -11.21
CA CYS A 21 31.11 34.61 -11.85
C CYS A 21 30.03 34.63 -10.79
N ASN A 22 29.34 35.73 -10.74
CA ASN A 22 28.01 35.83 -10.17
C ASN A 22 27.11 34.87 -10.97
N LYS A 23 26.88 33.69 -10.45
CA LYS A 23 25.85 32.80 -10.93
C LYS A 23 24.94 32.48 -9.76
N SER A 24 23.77 33.05 -9.86
CA SER A 24 22.60 32.85 -9.02
C SER A 24 22.63 31.48 -8.36
N GLN A 25 22.51 31.45 -7.03
CA GLN A 25 22.06 30.29 -6.29
C GLN A 25 20.67 29.96 -6.82
N ASP A 26 20.62 29.13 -7.83
CA ASP A 26 19.43 28.34 -8.08
C ASP A 26 19.37 27.34 -6.93
N ASP A 27 18.42 27.55 -6.05
CA ASP A 27 17.94 26.56 -5.11
C ASP A 27 17.75 25.24 -5.86
N GLN A 28 18.72 24.36 -5.76
CA GLN A 28 18.48 22.95 -5.99
C GLN A 28 17.64 22.46 -4.83
N GLN A 29 16.39 22.87 -4.84
CA GLN A 29 15.31 22.14 -4.20
C GLN A 29 15.40 20.75 -4.80
N ALA A 30 15.97 19.81 -4.06
CA ALA A 30 15.93 18.40 -4.39
C ALA A 30 14.46 18.09 -4.67
N ALA A 31 14.14 17.89 -5.95
CA ALA A 31 12.83 17.43 -6.36
C ALA A 31 12.58 16.13 -5.57
N GLN A 32 11.70 16.21 -4.57
CA GLN A 32 11.14 15.01 -3.99
C GLN A 32 10.66 14.17 -5.18
N PRO A 33 10.99 12.86 -5.23
CA PRO A 33 10.43 12.01 -6.26
C PRO A 33 8.93 12.18 -6.18
N THR A 34 8.33 12.81 -7.17
CA THR A 34 6.88 12.81 -7.35
C THR A 34 6.55 11.35 -7.52
N GLU A 35 5.96 10.75 -6.50
CA GLU A 35 5.48 9.39 -6.50
C GLU A 35 4.44 9.31 -7.62
N GLN A 36 4.89 8.86 -8.80
CA GLN A 36 4.04 8.78 -9.98
C GLN A 36 2.98 7.73 -9.66
N ALA A 37 1.73 8.17 -9.63
CA ALA A 37 0.61 7.27 -9.41
C ALA A 37 0.67 6.16 -10.47
N VAL A 38 0.59 4.90 -10.03
CA VAL A 38 0.53 3.76 -10.94
C VAL A 38 -0.78 3.86 -11.73
N PRO A 39 -0.75 3.91 -13.08
CA PRO A 39 -1.96 4.06 -13.86
C PRO A 39 -2.82 2.79 -13.77
N LYS A 40 -4.16 2.96 -13.80
CA LYS A 40 -5.08 1.84 -13.86
C LYS A 40 -4.85 1.03 -15.14
N PRO A 41 -4.62 -0.29 -15.06
CA PRO A 41 -4.43 -1.14 -16.23
C PRO A 41 -5.70 -1.22 -17.09
N THR A 42 -5.52 -1.25 -18.41
CA THR A 42 -6.63 -1.40 -19.37
C THR A 42 -6.88 -2.86 -19.75
N ASN A 43 -5.85 -3.72 -19.64
CA ASN A 43 -5.99 -5.15 -19.89
C ASN A 43 -6.34 -5.89 -18.58
N PRO A 44 -7.55 -6.46 -18.45
CA PRO A 44 -7.99 -7.14 -17.23
C PRO A 44 -7.17 -8.41 -16.92
N ASN A 45 -6.47 -8.96 -17.91
CA ASN A 45 -5.67 -10.19 -17.76
C ASN A 45 -4.19 -9.89 -17.44
N ASP A 46 -3.78 -8.61 -17.38
CA ASP A 46 -2.42 -8.25 -16.95
C ASP A 46 -2.33 -8.24 -15.41
N THR A 47 -2.28 -9.44 -14.84
CA THR A 47 -2.19 -9.63 -13.39
C THR A 47 -1.05 -8.85 -12.75
N LYS A 48 0.09 -8.72 -13.45
CA LYS A 48 1.25 -7.99 -12.91
C LYS A 48 0.95 -6.49 -12.79
N ALA A 49 0.39 -5.90 -13.84
CA ALA A 49 0.03 -4.48 -13.84
C ALA A 49 -1.08 -4.19 -12.81
N TRP A 50 -2.08 -5.07 -12.72
CA TRP A 50 -3.14 -4.96 -11.71
C TRP A 50 -2.60 -5.07 -10.29
N ASN A 51 -1.73 -6.02 -10.01
CA ASN A 51 -1.11 -6.14 -8.67
C ASN A 51 -0.32 -4.90 -8.29
N ALA A 52 0.41 -4.29 -9.24
CA ALA A 52 1.13 -3.05 -8.99
C ALA A 52 0.18 -1.88 -8.70
N TYR A 53 -0.87 -1.71 -9.50
CA TYR A 53 -1.88 -0.67 -9.33
C TYR A 53 -2.66 -0.81 -8.01
N LEU A 54 -3.15 -2.01 -7.72
CA LEU A 54 -3.91 -2.25 -6.49
C LEU A 54 -3.03 -2.17 -5.25
N GLY A 55 -1.78 -2.62 -5.34
CA GLY A 55 -0.80 -2.47 -4.28
C GLY A 55 -0.51 -0.99 -3.96
N ASP A 56 -0.38 -0.15 -4.98
CA ASP A 56 -0.23 1.31 -4.84
C ASP A 56 -1.46 1.93 -4.14
N LEU A 57 -2.68 1.54 -4.56
CA LEU A 57 -3.90 2.01 -3.91
C LEU A 57 -3.98 1.59 -2.44
N VAL A 58 -3.62 0.36 -2.09
CA VAL A 58 -3.57 -0.09 -0.70
C VAL A 58 -2.59 0.77 0.10
N GLN A 59 -1.35 0.96 -0.40
CA GLN A 59 -0.34 1.76 0.29
C GLN A 59 -0.78 3.20 0.55
N LYS A 60 -1.51 3.80 -0.38
CA LYS A 60 -2.05 5.17 -0.25
C LYS A 60 -3.24 5.28 0.70
N ASN A 61 -3.84 4.16 1.11
CA ASN A 61 -5.07 4.12 1.90
C ASN A 61 -4.91 3.39 3.24
N LEU A 62 -3.72 3.52 3.87
CA LEU A 62 -3.43 2.92 5.19
C LEU A 62 -3.82 3.81 6.37
N GLN A 63 -4.58 4.88 6.17
CA GLN A 63 -4.96 5.83 7.23
C GLN A 63 -5.70 5.12 8.37
N GLY A 64 -5.24 5.39 9.59
CA GLY A 64 -5.81 4.79 10.81
C GLY A 64 -5.24 3.41 11.15
N MET A 65 -4.49 2.75 10.26
CA MET A 65 -3.76 1.54 10.59
C MET A 65 -2.59 1.86 11.54
N THR A 66 -2.44 1.07 12.60
CA THR A 66 -1.32 1.17 13.54
C THR A 66 -0.41 -0.05 13.51
N ALA A 67 -0.85 -1.13 12.87
CA ALA A 67 -0.02 -2.31 12.61
C ALA A 67 1.07 -2.00 11.57
N SER A 68 2.15 -2.79 11.57
CA SER A 68 3.30 -2.59 10.69
C SER A 68 3.00 -2.90 9.22
N GLN A 69 2.04 -3.79 8.94
CA GLN A 69 1.67 -4.21 7.60
C GLN A 69 0.17 -4.55 7.52
N PRO A 70 -0.50 -4.25 6.40
CA PRO A 70 -1.88 -4.67 6.17
C PRO A 70 -1.97 -6.15 5.79
N PHE A 71 -3.14 -6.75 6.04
CA PHE A 71 -3.55 -7.98 5.37
C PHE A 71 -4.12 -7.62 4.01
N ALA A 72 -3.40 -7.91 2.93
CA ALA A 72 -3.84 -7.59 1.58
C ALA A 72 -4.29 -8.85 0.83
N TYR A 73 -5.51 -8.84 0.32
CA TYR A 73 -6.15 -9.92 -0.42
C TYR A 73 -6.46 -9.44 -1.84
N LEU A 74 -5.69 -9.94 -2.81
CA LEU A 74 -5.87 -9.61 -4.22
C LEU A 74 -6.68 -10.74 -4.88
N VAL A 75 -7.89 -10.42 -5.34
CA VAL A 75 -8.83 -11.36 -5.94
C VAL A 75 -8.56 -11.49 -7.42
N ASP A 76 -8.38 -12.72 -7.89
CA ASP A 76 -8.16 -13.02 -9.31
C ASP A 76 -9.44 -12.76 -10.12
N ALA A 77 -9.31 -11.96 -11.16
CA ALA A 77 -10.43 -11.56 -12.00
C ALA A 77 -10.77 -12.59 -13.09
N ALA A 78 -9.84 -13.47 -13.46
CA ALA A 78 -10.02 -14.43 -14.55
C ALA A 78 -11.15 -15.44 -14.26
N ASP A 79 -11.74 -15.98 -15.33
CA ASP A 79 -12.79 -17.01 -15.25
C ASP A 79 -12.25 -18.42 -15.52
N THR A 80 -10.96 -18.63 -15.30
CA THR A 80 -10.31 -19.94 -15.42
C THR A 80 -10.53 -20.79 -14.18
N ASP A 81 -10.42 -22.11 -14.30
CA ASP A 81 -10.52 -23.01 -13.16
C ASP A 81 -9.37 -22.78 -12.14
N GLU A 82 -8.20 -22.38 -12.61
CA GLU A 82 -7.07 -22.00 -11.76
C GLU A 82 -7.39 -20.76 -10.93
N ALA A 83 -7.93 -19.71 -11.55
CA ALA A 83 -8.31 -18.47 -10.85
C ALA A 83 -9.41 -18.72 -9.81
N LYS A 84 -10.41 -19.54 -10.15
CA LYS A 84 -11.46 -19.98 -9.21
C LYS A 84 -10.86 -20.71 -8.02
N ALA A 85 -9.99 -21.71 -8.27
CA ALA A 85 -9.33 -22.45 -7.21
C ALA A 85 -8.42 -21.55 -6.34
N ASN A 86 -7.78 -20.53 -6.91
CA ASN A 86 -7.01 -19.52 -6.17
C ASN A 86 -7.92 -18.71 -5.25
N ASN A 87 -9.04 -18.21 -5.77
CA ASN A 87 -10.02 -17.43 -5.02
C ASN A 87 -10.67 -18.25 -3.90
N ASP A 88 -10.96 -19.53 -4.13
CA ASP A 88 -11.52 -20.44 -3.11
C ASP A 88 -10.51 -20.66 -1.95
N ARG A 89 -9.24 -20.87 -2.28
CA ARG A 89 -8.17 -20.95 -1.25
C ARG A 89 -8.03 -19.65 -0.49
N GLN A 90 -8.08 -18.51 -1.19
CA GLN A 90 -8.01 -17.21 -0.56
C GLN A 90 -9.21 -16.96 0.34
N LEU A 91 -10.43 -17.29 -0.09
CA LEU A 91 -11.62 -17.19 0.74
C LEU A 91 -11.49 -18.02 2.02
N SER A 92 -10.99 -19.26 1.92
CA SER A 92 -10.75 -20.12 3.08
C SER A 92 -9.74 -19.48 4.05
N ASN A 93 -8.64 -18.93 3.54
CA ASN A 93 -7.63 -18.25 4.35
C ASN A 93 -8.20 -17.00 5.04
N VAL A 94 -9.05 -16.22 4.35
CA VAL A 94 -9.70 -15.04 4.95
C VAL A 94 -10.69 -15.47 6.02
N LYS A 95 -11.53 -16.48 5.76
CA LYS A 95 -12.47 -17.04 6.76
C LYS A 95 -11.74 -17.50 8.02
N ASP A 96 -10.63 -18.21 7.87
CA ASP A 96 -9.80 -18.64 9.01
C ASP A 96 -9.22 -17.47 9.79
N THR A 97 -8.80 -16.41 9.10
CA THR A 97 -8.29 -15.18 9.71
C THR A 97 -9.41 -14.46 10.47
N VAL A 98 -10.58 -14.33 9.85
CA VAL A 98 -11.77 -13.72 10.47
C VAL A 98 -12.23 -14.53 11.69
N ALA A 99 -12.25 -15.86 11.60
CA ALA A 99 -12.67 -16.73 12.70
C ALA A 99 -11.70 -16.66 13.90
N ARG A 100 -10.40 -16.55 13.67
CA ARG A 100 -9.40 -16.35 14.74
C ARG A 100 -9.48 -14.97 15.37
N GLY A 101 -10.06 -14.00 14.66
CA GLY A 101 -10.07 -12.59 15.03
C GLY A 101 -8.81 -11.85 14.54
N VAL A 102 -8.99 -10.57 14.31
CA VAL A 102 -7.93 -9.63 13.92
C VAL A 102 -7.76 -8.61 15.03
N LEU A 103 -6.51 -8.33 15.41
CA LEU A 103 -6.23 -7.39 16.48
C LEU A 103 -6.59 -5.95 16.09
N PRO A 104 -7.04 -5.12 17.06
CA PRO A 104 -7.24 -3.69 16.84
C PRO A 104 -6.03 -3.01 16.19
N GLY A 105 -6.27 -2.01 15.36
CA GLY A 105 -5.23 -1.28 14.64
C GLY A 105 -4.72 -1.96 13.37
N ASN A 106 -5.19 -3.16 13.04
CA ASN A 106 -4.90 -3.80 11.77
C ASN A 106 -5.83 -3.31 10.66
N LEU A 107 -5.38 -3.49 9.41
CA LEU A 107 -6.13 -3.21 8.20
C LEU A 107 -6.19 -4.47 7.33
N MET A 108 -7.39 -4.82 6.88
CA MET A 108 -7.65 -5.88 5.91
C MET A 108 -8.09 -5.22 4.59
N ALA A 109 -7.25 -5.29 3.57
CA ALA A 109 -7.51 -4.74 2.25
C ALA A 109 -7.99 -5.81 1.29
N PHE A 110 -9.07 -5.54 0.57
CA PHE A 110 -9.64 -6.40 -0.46
C PHE A 110 -9.67 -5.64 -1.78
N ALA A 111 -9.02 -6.20 -2.80
CA ALA A 111 -8.88 -5.58 -4.10
C ALA A 111 -8.85 -6.63 -5.22
N GLY A 112 -9.25 -6.25 -6.42
CA GLY A 112 -9.19 -7.12 -7.59
C GLY A 112 -9.63 -6.38 -8.84
N ALA A 113 -9.17 -6.81 -10.02
CA ALA A 113 -9.56 -6.22 -11.29
C ALA A 113 -11.06 -6.39 -11.61
N ASN A 114 -11.74 -7.34 -10.94
CA ASN A 114 -13.18 -7.52 -10.99
C ASN A 114 -13.78 -7.19 -9.62
N SER A 115 -14.42 -6.02 -9.53
CA SER A 115 -15.01 -5.51 -8.30
C SER A 115 -16.07 -6.45 -7.72
N ALA A 116 -16.94 -7.00 -8.55
CA ALA A 116 -18.01 -7.88 -8.09
C ALA A 116 -17.45 -9.15 -7.44
N LYS A 117 -16.44 -9.80 -8.04
CA LYS A 117 -15.77 -10.97 -7.45
C LYS A 117 -15.09 -10.63 -6.12
N THR A 118 -14.45 -9.45 -6.05
CA THR A 118 -13.82 -8.98 -4.82
C THR A 118 -14.84 -8.76 -3.72
N ALA A 119 -15.96 -8.11 -4.03
CA ALA A 119 -17.06 -7.91 -3.10
C ALA A 119 -17.68 -9.24 -2.63
N ASP A 120 -17.90 -10.18 -3.55
CA ASP A 120 -18.45 -11.51 -3.23
C ASP A 120 -17.54 -12.27 -2.25
N LEU A 121 -16.23 -12.27 -2.50
CA LEU A 121 -15.25 -12.90 -1.61
C LEU A 121 -15.27 -12.26 -0.21
N LEU A 122 -15.26 -10.92 -0.14
CA LEU A 122 -15.28 -10.20 1.12
C LEU A 122 -16.57 -10.48 1.90
N ILE A 123 -17.73 -10.39 1.25
CA ILE A 123 -19.04 -10.68 1.87
C ILE A 123 -19.08 -12.12 2.40
N ALA A 124 -18.66 -13.09 1.60
CA ALA A 124 -18.60 -14.48 2.01
C ALA A 124 -17.65 -14.73 3.19
N ALA A 125 -16.53 -13.98 3.26
CA ALA A 125 -15.58 -14.11 4.35
C ALA A 125 -16.12 -13.58 5.68
N PHE A 126 -17.00 -12.57 5.66
CA PHE A 126 -17.57 -11.95 6.86
C PHE A 126 -18.97 -12.46 7.22
N GLN A 127 -19.52 -13.42 6.45
CA GLN A 127 -20.90 -13.92 6.65
C GLN A 127 -21.14 -14.41 8.09
N ASP A 128 -20.17 -15.12 8.67
CA ASP A 128 -20.28 -15.73 9.99
C ASP A 128 -19.53 -14.94 11.08
N VAL A 129 -19.18 -13.68 10.81
CA VAL A 129 -18.46 -12.84 11.77
C VAL A 129 -19.33 -12.53 13.00
N LYS A 130 -18.76 -12.63 14.19
CA LYS A 130 -19.47 -12.28 15.43
C LYS A 130 -19.68 -10.76 15.48
N PRO A 131 -20.89 -10.28 15.78
CA PRO A 131 -21.15 -8.84 15.90
C PRO A 131 -20.16 -8.16 16.85
N GLY A 132 -19.58 -7.05 16.39
CA GLY A 132 -18.67 -6.21 17.17
C GLY A 132 -17.26 -6.80 17.38
N SER A 133 -16.93 -7.97 16.79
CA SER A 133 -15.62 -8.61 17.00
C SER A 133 -14.46 -7.95 16.24
N PHE A 134 -14.75 -7.02 15.33
CA PHE A 134 -13.76 -6.27 14.55
C PHE A 134 -13.68 -4.79 14.93
N LYS A 135 -14.06 -4.46 16.15
CA LYS A 135 -13.91 -3.09 16.64
C LYS A 135 -12.45 -2.65 16.54
N ASP A 136 -12.22 -1.43 16.04
CA ASP A 136 -10.90 -0.83 15.82
C ASP A 136 -10.03 -1.58 14.77
N VAL A 137 -10.64 -2.42 13.94
CA VAL A 137 -10.05 -3.00 12.73
C VAL A 137 -10.60 -2.25 11.52
N ILE A 138 -9.73 -1.97 10.54
CA ILE A 138 -10.11 -1.33 9.28
C ILE A 138 -10.34 -2.40 8.22
N VAL A 139 -11.47 -2.32 7.51
CA VAL A 139 -11.74 -3.10 6.30
C VAL A 139 -11.76 -2.15 5.11
N LEU A 140 -10.75 -2.25 4.26
CA LEU A 140 -10.61 -1.46 3.04
C LEU A 140 -11.09 -2.28 1.84
N PHE A 141 -12.10 -1.76 1.14
CA PHE A 141 -12.56 -2.31 -0.13
C PHE A 141 -12.18 -1.38 -1.28
N ILE A 142 -11.44 -1.90 -2.24
CA ILE A 142 -11.07 -1.21 -3.48
C ILE A 142 -11.86 -1.84 -4.62
N GLY A 143 -12.79 -1.08 -5.20
CA GLY A 143 -13.72 -1.61 -6.19
C GLY A 143 -14.57 -0.55 -6.86
N ASP A 144 -15.65 -0.98 -7.54
CA ASP A 144 -16.59 -0.10 -8.18
C ASP A 144 -17.62 0.44 -7.19
N LYS A 145 -18.08 1.68 -7.41
CA LYS A 145 -19.11 2.32 -6.57
C LYS A 145 -20.40 1.51 -6.46
N ALA A 146 -20.72 0.72 -7.49
CA ALA A 146 -21.90 -0.14 -7.50
C ALA A 146 -21.87 -1.24 -6.42
N ASP A 147 -20.68 -1.66 -6.00
CA ASP A 147 -20.49 -2.72 -5.00
C ASP A 147 -20.35 -2.19 -3.57
N GLU A 148 -20.09 -0.89 -3.38
CA GLU A 148 -19.82 -0.29 -2.06
C GLU A 148 -20.94 -0.56 -1.04
N GLN A 149 -22.20 -0.35 -1.43
CA GLN A 149 -23.33 -0.46 -0.49
C GLN A 149 -23.48 -1.90 0.04
N ARG A 150 -23.44 -2.91 -0.83
CA ARG A 150 -23.59 -4.31 -0.42
C ARG A 150 -22.44 -4.80 0.46
N VAL A 151 -21.21 -4.29 0.21
CA VAL A 151 -20.04 -4.57 1.06
C VAL A 151 -20.20 -3.86 2.41
N THR A 152 -20.59 -2.58 2.42
CA THR A 152 -20.86 -1.83 3.65
C THR A 152 -21.85 -2.56 4.55
N ASP A 153 -22.97 -3.03 3.99
CA ASP A 153 -24.01 -3.71 4.73
C ASP A 153 -23.51 -5.04 5.33
N ALA A 154 -22.67 -5.76 4.61
CA ALA A 154 -22.08 -7.02 5.08
C ALA A 154 -21.06 -6.82 6.20
N ILE A 155 -20.27 -5.74 6.14
CA ILE A 155 -19.21 -5.45 7.13
C ILE A 155 -19.78 -4.81 8.40
N LYS A 156 -20.85 -4.01 8.31
CA LYS A 156 -21.41 -3.25 9.41
C LYS A 156 -21.64 -4.05 10.71
N PRO A 157 -22.16 -5.29 10.69
CA PRO A 157 -22.36 -6.05 11.92
C PRO A 157 -21.05 -6.39 12.64
N SER A 158 -19.94 -6.50 11.93
CA SER A 158 -18.62 -6.83 12.51
C SER A 158 -18.08 -5.75 13.46
N GLY A 159 -18.55 -4.50 13.31
CA GLY A 159 -18.05 -3.33 14.05
C GLY A 159 -16.73 -2.78 13.50
N ALA A 160 -16.25 -3.28 12.35
CA ALA A 160 -15.06 -2.74 11.69
C ALA A 160 -15.31 -1.33 11.15
N THR A 161 -14.24 -0.53 11.07
CA THR A 161 -14.23 0.72 10.32
C THR A 161 -14.12 0.41 8.83
N PHE A 162 -15.15 0.72 8.07
CA PHE A 162 -15.18 0.46 6.63
C PHE A 162 -14.63 1.64 5.84
N HIS A 163 -13.66 1.37 4.96
CA HIS A 163 -13.12 2.33 4.00
C HIS A 163 -13.38 1.84 2.58
N PHE A 164 -13.85 2.74 1.72
CA PHE A 164 -14.05 2.46 0.29
C PHE A 164 -13.15 3.34 -0.56
N VAL A 165 -12.54 2.73 -1.58
CA VAL A 165 -11.75 3.40 -2.61
C VAL A 165 -12.25 2.97 -3.98
N ALA A 166 -12.70 3.94 -4.77
CA ALA A 166 -13.10 3.71 -6.16
C ALA A 166 -11.88 3.46 -7.05
N MET A 167 -11.99 2.48 -7.96
CA MET A 167 -10.97 2.19 -8.99
C MET A 167 -11.14 3.06 -10.23
#